data_860e7b43703e7db326ef301fc796ccc4
#
_entry.id   860e7b43703e7db326ef301fc796ccc4
#
_cell.length_a   1.000
_cell.length_b   1.000
_cell.length_c   1.000
_cell.angle_alpha   90.00
_cell.angle_beta   90.00
_cell.angle_gamma   90.00
#
_symmetry.space_group_name_H-M   'P 1'
#
loop_
_entity.id
_entity.type
_entity.pdbx_description
1 polymer ?
#
loop_
_entity_poly.entity_id
_entity_poly.type
_entity_poly.pdbx_seq_one_letter_code
_entity_poly.pdbx_strand_id
1 'polypeptide(L)'
;MTDPSAFPYETHLDVLCTPLEKIALDPIIDAVGHPWYNQTLVRVNDSIVRLGVIKGEYHWHEHTDDDEFFYVVEGRLLIDLEPSSDGTPGRVEALNPREGFVVPKGVRHRTRAPERTVILMVETASVVPTGS
;
A
#
# COMPACT_ATOMS: atom_id res chain seq x y z
N MET A 1 -4.13 -5.57 17.25
CA MET A 1 -4.57 -5.21 15.88
C MET A 1 -5.18 -3.81 15.91
N THR A 2 -4.78 -2.94 15.00
CA THR A 2 -5.23 -1.55 14.97
C THR A 2 -6.48 -1.42 14.09
N ASP A 3 -7.47 -0.68 14.56
CA ASP A 3 -8.68 -0.39 13.78
C ASP A 3 -8.35 0.64 12.68
N PRO A 4 -8.47 0.29 11.38
CA PRO A 4 -8.18 1.22 10.30
C PRO A 4 -9.01 2.51 10.35
N SER A 5 -10.24 2.46 10.90
CA SER A 5 -11.10 3.64 10.99
C SER A 5 -10.56 4.71 11.96
N ALA A 6 -9.60 4.36 12.83
CA ALA A 6 -8.97 5.30 13.75
C ALA A 6 -7.94 6.22 13.06
N PHE A 7 -7.60 5.98 11.80
CA PHE A 7 -6.58 6.72 11.06
C PHE A 7 -7.21 7.65 10.00
N PRO A 8 -6.51 8.73 9.59
CA PRO A 8 -7.05 9.73 8.66
C PRO A 8 -6.96 9.27 7.20
N TYR A 9 -7.28 8.01 6.92
CA TYR A 9 -7.24 7.42 5.59
C TYR A 9 -8.61 6.86 5.24
N GLU A 10 -8.99 6.96 3.96
CA GLU A 10 -10.17 6.26 3.47
C GLU A 10 -9.72 4.87 2.98
N THR A 11 -10.06 3.82 3.74
CA THR A 11 -9.63 2.45 3.48
C THR A 11 -10.84 1.54 3.29
N HIS A 12 -10.92 0.90 2.12
CA HIS A 12 -11.95 -0.06 1.77
C HIS A 12 -11.34 -1.45 1.63
N LEU A 13 -11.70 -2.36 2.53
CA LEU A 13 -11.17 -3.72 2.57
C LEU A 13 -11.99 -4.72 1.75
N ASP A 14 -13.20 -4.36 1.35
CA ASP A 14 -14.03 -5.19 0.50
C ASP A 14 -13.42 -5.32 -0.89
N VAL A 15 -13.54 -6.52 -1.46
CA VAL A 15 -13.03 -6.81 -2.80
C VAL A 15 -13.96 -6.17 -3.82
N LEU A 16 -13.44 -5.21 -4.60
CA LEU A 16 -14.24 -4.42 -5.52
C LEU A 16 -14.73 -5.22 -6.73
N CYS A 17 -13.87 -6.06 -7.31
CA CYS A 17 -14.18 -6.83 -8.51
C CYS A 17 -14.16 -8.32 -8.21
N THR A 18 -15.21 -9.03 -8.64
CA THR A 18 -15.28 -10.49 -8.52
C THR A 18 -14.53 -11.16 -9.68
N PRO A 19 -14.25 -12.47 -9.59
CA PRO A 19 -13.66 -13.19 -10.73
C PRO A 19 -14.47 -13.00 -12.02
N LEU A 20 -13.77 -12.97 -13.14
CA LEU A 20 -14.31 -12.77 -14.48
C LEU A 20 -14.78 -11.34 -14.76
N GLU A 21 -14.65 -10.43 -13.81
CA GLU A 21 -14.86 -9.00 -14.06
C GLU A 21 -13.55 -8.33 -14.46
N LYS A 22 -13.62 -7.47 -15.46
CA LYS A 22 -12.48 -6.64 -15.87
C LYS A 22 -12.32 -5.46 -14.91
N ILE A 23 -11.07 -5.19 -14.52
CA ILE A 23 -10.74 -4.00 -13.74
C ILE A 23 -10.26 -2.92 -14.70
N ALA A 24 -10.81 -1.71 -14.56
CA ALA A 24 -10.31 -0.51 -15.22
C ALA A 24 -9.98 0.51 -14.13
N LEU A 25 -8.71 0.91 -14.03
CA LEU A 25 -8.26 1.78 -12.95
C LEU A 25 -8.72 3.23 -13.10
N ASP A 26 -8.74 3.76 -14.33
CA ASP A 26 -9.00 5.18 -14.54
C ASP A 26 -10.33 5.67 -13.93
N PRO A 27 -11.47 4.99 -14.13
CA PRO A 27 -12.70 5.43 -13.48
C PRO A 27 -12.66 5.38 -11.96
N ILE A 28 -11.94 4.41 -11.39
CA ILE A 28 -11.79 4.28 -9.94
C ILE A 28 -10.95 5.44 -9.41
N ILE A 29 -9.81 5.71 -10.05
CA ILE A 29 -8.90 6.78 -9.68
C ILE A 29 -9.60 8.14 -9.78
N ASP A 30 -10.34 8.38 -10.86
CA ASP A 30 -11.04 9.64 -11.11
C ASP A 30 -12.13 9.94 -10.07
N ALA A 31 -12.69 8.91 -9.46
CA ALA A 31 -13.73 9.05 -8.44
C ALA A 31 -13.18 9.32 -7.04
N VAL A 32 -11.86 9.20 -6.83
CA VAL A 32 -11.24 9.38 -5.51
C VAL A 32 -11.20 10.86 -5.14
N GLY A 33 -11.84 11.21 -4.01
CA GLY A 33 -11.83 12.57 -3.48
C GLY A 33 -10.98 12.76 -2.24
N HIS A 34 -10.61 11.68 -1.54
CA HIS A 34 -9.82 11.75 -0.33
C HIS A 34 -8.33 11.79 -0.66
N PRO A 35 -7.50 12.58 0.07
CA PRO A 35 -6.05 12.63 -0.20
C PRO A 35 -5.32 11.32 0.04
N TRP A 36 -5.86 10.42 0.88
CA TRP A 36 -5.27 9.10 1.09
C TRP A 36 -6.35 8.02 1.01
N TYR A 37 -6.38 7.30 -0.11
CA TYR A 37 -7.40 6.32 -0.43
C TYR A 37 -6.78 4.96 -0.74
N ASN A 38 -7.31 3.91 -0.11
CA ASN A 38 -6.94 2.51 -0.36
C ASN A 38 -8.18 1.69 -0.65
N GLN A 39 -8.12 0.87 -1.69
CA GLN A 39 -9.20 -0.03 -2.08
C GLN A 39 -8.64 -1.38 -2.47
N THR A 40 -9.15 -2.44 -1.87
CA THR A 40 -8.88 -3.80 -2.34
C THR A 40 -9.59 -4.00 -3.67
N LEU A 41 -8.84 -4.34 -4.72
CA LEU A 41 -9.40 -4.50 -6.08
C LEU A 41 -9.86 -5.91 -6.34
N VAL A 42 -8.98 -6.88 -6.15
CA VAL A 42 -9.19 -8.29 -6.49
C VAL A 42 -8.48 -9.18 -5.52
N ARG A 43 -8.91 -10.43 -5.50
CA ARG A 43 -8.24 -11.50 -4.76
C ARG A 43 -7.74 -12.55 -5.75
N VAL A 44 -6.51 -13.01 -5.53
CA VAL A 44 -5.88 -14.10 -6.30
C VAL A 44 -5.36 -15.10 -5.27
N ASN A 45 -6.02 -16.27 -5.15
CA ASN A 45 -5.73 -17.23 -4.10
C ASN A 45 -5.78 -16.56 -2.72
N ASP A 46 -4.69 -16.63 -1.94
CA ASP A 46 -4.61 -15.99 -0.63
C ASP A 46 -4.08 -14.57 -0.68
N SER A 47 -3.78 -14.06 -1.88
CA SER A 47 -3.26 -12.72 -2.08
C SER A 47 -4.35 -11.78 -2.56
N ILE A 48 -4.16 -10.50 -2.25
CA ILE A 48 -5.01 -9.42 -2.75
C ILE A 48 -4.16 -8.39 -3.47
N VAL A 49 -4.79 -7.67 -4.38
CA VAL A 49 -4.20 -6.50 -5.03
C VAL A 49 -5.00 -5.29 -4.56
N ARG A 50 -4.30 -4.31 -4.01
CA ARG A 50 -4.89 -3.06 -3.55
C ARG A 50 -4.45 -1.90 -4.42
N LEU A 51 -5.35 -0.95 -4.58
CA LEU A 51 -5.06 0.35 -5.20
C LEU A 51 -4.85 1.37 -4.09
N GLY A 52 -3.77 2.16 -4.19
CA GLY A 52 -3.59 3.35 -3.38
C GLY A 52 -3.60 4.58 -4.28
N VAL A 53 -4.41 5.58 -3.94
CA VAL A 53 -4.36 6.91 -4.53
C VAL A 53 -4.06 7.85 -3.38
N ILE A 54 -2.81 8.31 -3.31
CA ILE A 54 -2.24 8.83 -2.07
C ILE A 54 -1.48 10.13 -2.29
N LYS A 55 -1.54 10.99 -1.26
CA LYS A 55 -0.73 12.19 -1.12
C LYS A 55 -0.52 12.48 0.36
N GLY A 56 0.71 12.73 0.76
CA GLY A 56 1.06 12.96 2.16
C GLY A 56 1.84 11.81 2.75
N GLU A 57 1.63 11.53 4.03
CA GLU A 57 2.38 10.52 4.77
C GLU A 57 1.46 9.50 5.42
N TYR A 58 1.87 8.24 5.36
CA TYR A 58 1.30 7.18 6.17
C TYR A 58 2.06 7.11 7.49
N HIS A 59 1.49 6.46 8.51
CA HIS A 59 2.19 6.27 9.79
C HIS A 59 3.22 5.14 9.70
N TRP A 60 4.19 5.16 10.60
CA TRP A 60 5.14 4.07 10.76
C TRP A 60 4.44 2.80 11.24
N HIS A 61 4.70 1.68 10.57
CA HIS A 61 4.09 0.40 10.90
C HIS A 61 4.91 -0.77 10.37
N GLU A 62 4.53 -1.97 10.75
CA GLU A 62 5.09 -3.21 10.22
C GLU A 62 4.00 -4.26 10.09
N HIS A 63 4.25 -5.25 9.24
CA HIS A 63 3.44 -6.46 9.13
C HIS A 63 4.28 -7.61 9.64
N THR A 64 3.84 -8.23 10.73
CA THR A 64 4.65 -9.21 11.47
C THR A 64 4.91 -10.47 10.65
N ASP A 65 3.92 -10.94 9.90
CA ASP A 65 3.94 -12.24 9.26
C ASP A 65 3.92 -12.21 7.72
N ASP A 66 3.86 -11.03 7.12
CA ASP A 66 3.60 -10.89 5.69
C ASP A 66 4.55 -9.90 5.02
N ASP A 67 4.98 -10.26 3.81
CA ASP A 67 5.67 -9.33 2.92
C ASP A 67 4.62 -8.43 2.24
N GLU A 68 5.04 -7.25 1.82
CA GLU A 68 4.19 -6.32 1.08
C GLU A 68 4.93 -5.81 -0.15
N PHE A 69 4.31 -5.96 -1.33
CA PHE A 69 4.85 -5.44 -2.58
C PHE A 69 4.19 -4.13 -2.95
N PHE A 70 5.01 -3.14 -3.32
CA PHE A 70 4.58 -1.83 -3.82
C PHE A 70 4.99 -1.68 -5.27
N TYR A 71 4.10 -1.13 -6.08
CA TYR A 71 4.37 -0.83 -7.49
C TYR A 71 3.75 0.52 -7.86
N VAL A 72 4.54 1.41 -8.45
CA VAL A 72 4.07 2.77 -8.81
C VAL A 72 3.52 2.78 -10.23
N VAL A 73 2.28 3.23 -10.37
CA VAL A 73 1.61 3.44 -11.67
C VAL A 73 1.87 4.84 -12.18
N GLU A 74 1.66 5.86 -11.32
CA GLU A 74 2.00 7.25 -11.64
C GLU A 74 2.39 8.00 -10.37
N GLY A 75 3.16 9.07 -10.53
CA GLY A 75 3.66 9.85 -9.40
C GLY A 75 4.98 9.33 -8.88
N ARG A 76 5.20 9.43 -7.57
CA ARG A 76 6.43 8.99 -6.93
C ARG A 76 6.16 8.55 -5.50
N LEU A 77 6.60 7.36 -5.16
CA LEU A 77 6.46 6.82 -3.81
C LEU A 77 7.81 6.81 -3.11
N LEU A 78 7.84 7.30 -1.87
CA LEU A 78 8.99 7.19 -0.98
C LEU A 78 8.65 6.19 0.12
N ILE A 79 9.51 5.20 0.32
CA ILE A 79 9.35 4.22 1.40
C ILE A 79 10.49 4.44 2.38
N ASP A 80 10.16 4.90 3.59
CA ASP A 80 11.11 5.06 4.68
C ASP A 80 11.24 3.73 5.42
N LEU A 81 12.46 3.24 5.59
CA LEU A 81 12.76 1.98 6.24
C LEU A 81 13.59 2.25 7.49
N GLU A 82 13.17 1.70 8.63
CA GLU A 82 13.97 1.77 9.86
C GLU A 82 15.13 0.76 9.81
N PRO A 83 16.22 1.03 10.56
CA PRO A 83 17.27 0.04 10.73
C PRO A 83 16.71 -1.25 11.31
N SER A 84 17.15 -2.40 10.77
CA SER A 84 16.68 -3.69 11.26
C SER A 84 17.59 -4.19 12.40
N SER A 85 17.07 -5.16 13.16
CA SER A 85 17.80 -5.74 14.29
C SER A 85 19.05 -6.54 13.89
N ASP A 86 19.16 -6.91 12.62
CA ASP A 86 20.32 -7.63 12.08
C ASP A 86 21.48 -6.71 11.68
N GLY A 87 21.36 -5.39 11.91
CA GLY A 87 22.37 -4.40 11.58
C GLY A 87 22.20 -3.75 10.21
N THR A 88 21.16 -4.09 9.45
CA THR A 88 20.87 -3.40 8.18
C THR A 88 20.49 -1.96 8.48
N PRO A 89 21.16 -0.95 7.88
CA PRO A 89 20.85 0.45 8.15
C PRO A 89 19.48 0.84 7.57
N GLY A 90 18.86 1.83 8.21
CA GLY A 90 17.66 2.46 7.67
C GLY A 90 17.98 3.23 6.39
N ARG A 91 16.96 3.39 5.55
CA ARG A 91 17.13 4.12 4.30
C ARG A 91 15.78 4.57 3.75
N VAL A 92 15.83 5.40 2.72
CA VAL A 92 14.66 5.79 1.93
C VAL A 92 14.78 5.14 0.55
N GLU A 93 13.76 4.38 0.16
CA GLU A 93 13.66 3.85 -1.19
C GLU A 93 12.68 4.70 -1.99
N ALA A 94 13.14 5.27 -3.11
CA ALA A 94 12.32 6.10 -3.98
C ALA A 94 11.90 5.30 -5.21
N LEU A 95 10.59 5.26 -5.49
CA LEU A 95 10.04 4.55 -6.64
C LEU A 95 9.37 5.51 -7.60
N ASN A 96 9.78 5.48 -8.86
CA ASN A 96 9.17 6.19 -9.97
C ASN A 96 8.16 5.27 -10.69
N PRO A 97 7.35 5.78 -11.63
CA PRO A 97 6.41 4.93 -12.37
C PRO A 97 7.09 3.70 -12.99
N ARG A 98 6.43 2.57 -12.86
CA ARG A 98 6.88 1.25 -13.32
C ARG A 98 8.07 0.68 -12.54
N GLU A 99 8.27 1.18 -11.31
CA GLU A 99 9.22 0.60 -10.37
C GLU A 99 8.49 -0.01 -9.19
N GLY A 100 9.01 -1.09 -8.66
CA GLY A 100 8.42 -1.81 -7.54
C GLY A 100 9.45 -2.22 -6.49
N PHE A 101 8.94 -2.57 -5.30
CA PHE A 101 9.78 -2.91 -4.16
C PHE A 101 9.01 -3.76 -3.15
N VAL A 102 9.66 -4.78 -2.61
CA VAL A 102 9.08 -5.61 -1.56
C VAL A 102 9.62 -5.15 -0.21
N VAL A 103 8.71 -4.81 0.70
CA VAL A 103 9.05 -4.63 2.11
C VAL A 103 8.84 -5.97 2.81
N PRO A 104 9.92 -6.60 3.31
CA PRO A 104 9.80 -7.90 3.98
C PRO A 104 9.01 -7.79 5.29
N LYS A 105 8.42 -8.90 5.70
CA LYS A 105 7.77 -9.00 7.02
C LYS A 105 8.71 -8.58 8.14
N GLY A 106 8.16 -7.94 9.15
CA GLY A 106 8.90 -7.48 10.32
C GLY A 106 9.71 -6.21 10.11
N VAL A 107 9.79 -5.67 8.90
CA VAL A 107 10.50 -4.42 8.64
C VAL A 107 9.56 -3.23 8.88
N ARG A 108 9.91 -2.40 9.84
CA ARG A 108 9.15 -1.21 10.15
C ARG A 108 9.39 -0.14 9.08
N HIS A 109 8.31 0.38 8.54
CA HIS A 109 8.37 1.27 7.39
C HIS A 109 7.22 2.28 7.39
N ARG A 110 7.36 3.28 6.51
CA ARG A 110 6.34 4.27 6.25
C ARG A 110 6.39 4.68 4.79
N THR A 111 5.22 4.81 4.15
CA THR A 111 5.12 5.34 2.79
C THR A 111 4.81 6.83 2.80
N ARG A 112 5.38 7.57 1.85
CA ARG A 112 5.13 9.00 1.65
C ARG A 112 4.96 9.29 0.17
N ALA A 113 4.06 10.19 -0.16
CA ALA A 113 3.88 10.68 -1.52
C ALA A 113 3.83 12.21 -1.47
N PRO A 114 4.91 12.91 -1.88
CA PRO A 114 4.94 14.37 -1.88
C PRO A 114 3.89 15.00 -2.78
N GLU A 115 3.49 14.28 -3.84
CA GLU A 115 2.43 14.66 -4.76
C GLU A 115 1.49 13.47 -4.96
N ARG A 116 0.34 13.71 -5.58
CA ARG A 116 -0.65 12.65 -5.81
C ARG A 116 -0.01 11.50 -6.59
N THR A 117 -0.07 10.32 -6.03
CA THR A 117 0.60 9.12 -6.53
C THR A 117 -0.40 7.97 -6.57
N VAL A 118 -0.32 7.18 -7.63
CA VAL A 118 -1.14 5.97 -7.80
C VAL A 118 -0.23 4.75 -7.70
N ILE A 119 -0.56 3.87 -6.76
CA ILE A 119 0.22 2.65 -6.51
C ILE A 119 -0.68 1.42 -6.52
N LEU A 120 -0.07 0.28 -6.82
CA LEU A 120 -0.65 -1.03 -6.56
C LEU A 120 0.16 -1.71 -5.45
N MET A 121 -0.53 -2.45 -4.60
CA MET A 121 0.08 -3.24 -3.54
C MET A 121 -0.40 -4.67 -3.65
N VAL A 122 0.50 -5.61 -3.41
CA VAL A 122 0.16 -7.04 -3.35
C VAL A 122 0.59 -7.56 -1.98
N GLU A 123 -0.34 -8.20 -1.30
CA GLU A 123 -0.12 -8.75 0.04
C GLU A 123 -1.13 -9.87 0.31
N THR A 124 -0.98 -10.60 1.41
CA THR A 124 -1.98 -11.62 1.77
C THR A 124 -3.27 -10.97 2.23
N ALA A 125 -4.39 -11.67 2.04
CA ALA A 125 -5.72 -11.15 2.40
C ALA A 125 -5.88 -10.90 3.90
N SER A 126 -5.04 -11.52 4.74
CA SER A 126 -5.07 -11.36 6.20
C SER A 126 -4.34 -10.12 6.70
N VAL A 127 -3.59 -9.42 5.84
CA VAL A 127 -2.84 -8.22 6.23
C VAL A 127 -3.79 -7.11 6.68
N VAL A 128 -3.46 -6.50 7.83
CA VAL A 128 -4.11 -5.26 8.28
C VAL A 128 -3.31 -4.09 7.73
N PRO A 129 -3.87 -3.25 6.85
CA PRO A 129 -3.10 -2.20 6.17
C PRO A 129 -2.38 -1.23 7.11
N THR A 130 -2.95 -0.96 8.28
CA THR A 130 -2.39 -0.03 9.28
C THR A 130 -1.32 -0.67 10.17
N GLY A 131 -1.01 -1.95 9.97
CA GLY A 131 0.01 -2.68 10.73
C GLY A 131 -0.57 -3.73 11.66
N SER A 132 0.27 -4.65 12.04
CA SER A 132 -0.09 -5.71 12.99
C SER A 132 0.48 -5.48 14.37
#